data_2100a3f280deee1c1198569521f0b4e8
#
_entry.id   2100a3f280deee1c1198569521f0b4e8
#
_cell.length_a   1.000
_cell.length_b   1.000
_cell.length_c   1.000
_cell.angle_alpha   90.00
_cell.angle_beta   90.00
_cell.angle_gamma   90.00
#
_symmetry.space_group_name_H-M   'P 1'
#
loop_
_entity.id
_entity.type
_entity.pdbx_description
1 polymer ?
#
loop_
_entity_poly.entity_id
_entity_poly.type
_entity_poly.pdbx_seq_one_letter_code
_entity_poly.pdbx_strand_id
1 'polypeptide(L)'
;MEQFDFPTAEAKDVISTFLNQSCVLLRNFVDVAALDRAYDMTLKAYARVDGYHIHPDHLRQLGMPMYSDVLFGERHFALLRELFGGREYEISADTCARRVGRVRAPPHWLPPLGPHLDAFVHPSRFTVNFWVPFQECGVDAPGLGVVRAPFADVLSFAGYQNGAKVWGDPEPKGHYTEFRPEMKALHRNRDPDMIAQMQERFSGRIATPAFKPGDAMMLSNWTLHQTHATPEMVKTRENMELRFWSVASLQDILREHVMLRDHGI
;
A
#
# COMPACT_ATOMS: atom_id res chain seq x y z
N MET A 1 9.88 10.89 -9.63
CA MET A 1 9.37 9.52 -9.45
C MET A 1 8.96 9.02 -10.83
N GLU A 2 9.35 7.79 -11.13
CA GLU A 2 8.96 7.15 -12.37
C GLU A 2 7.47 6.85 -12.37
N GLN A 3 6.81 7.09 -13.49
CA GLN A 3 5.37 6.95 -13.65
C GLN A 3 5.07 6.31 -15.00
N PHE A 4 4.02 5.50 -15.03
CA PHE A 4 3.56 4.81 -16.22
C PHE A 4 2.11 5.17 -16.52
N ASP A 5 1.78 5.36 -17.78
CA ASP A 5 0.41 5.38 -18.25
C ASP A 5 -0.06 3.93 -18.35
N PHE A 6 -0.83 3.48 -17.37
CA PHE A 6 -1.15 2.05 -17.19
C PHE A 6 -1.80 1.40 -18.42
N PRO A 7 -2.71 2.05 -19.14
CA PRO A 7 -3.30 1.48 -20.35
C PRO A 7 -2.30 1.08 -21.45
N THR A 8 -1.14 1.73 -21.50
CA THR A 8 -0.12 1.53 -22.55
C THR A 8 1.18 0.89 -22.06
N ALA A 9 1.43 0.90 -20.75
CA ALA A 9 2.67 0.39 -20.17
C ALA A 9 2.81 -1.12 -20.31
N GLU A 10 4.01 -1.61 -20.58
CA GLU A 10 4.33 -3.03 -20.52
C GLU A 10 4.44 -3.49 -19.05
N ALA A 11 3.82 -4.64 -18.71
CA ALA A 11 3.80 -5.15 -17.34
C ALA A 11 5.21 -5.38 -16.80
N LYS A 12 6.13 -5.92 -17.62
CA LYS A 12 7.53 -6.15 -17.25
C LYS A 12 8.27 -4.88 -16.82
N ASP A 13 7.99 -3.74 -17.47
CA ASP A 13 8.65 -2.46 -17.16
C ASP A 13 8.12 -1.89 -15.84
N VAL A 14 6.81 -1.99 -15.62
CA VAL A 14 6.17 -1.64 -14.34
C VAL A 14 6.75 -2.48 -13.20
N ILE A 15 6.83 -3.80 -13.38
CA ILE A 15 7.34 -4.74 -12.37
C ILE A 15 8.82 -4.48 -12.10
N SER A 16 9.63 -4.33 -13.15
CA SER A 16 11.06 -4.04 -13.00
C SER A 16 11.28 -2.75 -12.19
N THR A 17 10.57 -1.68 -12.52
CA THR A 17 10.65 -0.41 -11.77
C THR A 17 10.18 -0.57 -10.33
N PHE A 18 9.07 -1.29 -10.13
CA PHE A 18 8.53 -1.56 -8.80
C PHE A 18 9.54 -2.31 -7.92
N LEU A 19 10.18 -3.34 -8.44
CA LEU A 19 11.17 -4.12 -7.69
C LEU A 19 12.44 -3.32 -7.39
N ASN A 20 12.82 -2.39 -8.27
CA ASN A 20 14.00 -1.52 -8.11
C ASN A 20 13.76 -0.31 -7.19
N GLN A 21 12.50 0.15 -7.06
CA GLN A 21 12.16 1.37 -6.31
C GLN A 21 11.19 1.13 -5.16
N SER A 22 10.72 -0.10 -4.97
CA SER A 22 9.67 -0.53 -4.03
C SER A 22 8.31 0.16 -4.22
N CYS A 23 8.17 1.06 -5.17
CA CYS A 23 6.92 1.75 -5.50
C CYS A 23 6.90 2.23 -6.95
N VAL A 24 5.71 2.30 -7.54
CA VAL A 24 5.47 2.84 -8.89
C VAL A 24 4.16 3.63 -8.90
N LEU A 25 4.18 4.80 -9.55
CA LEU A 25 2.97 5.57 -9.83
C LEU A 25 2.36 5.13 -11.16
N LEU A 26 1.15 4.61 -11.12
CA LEU A 26 0.37 4.19 -12.28
C LEU A 26 -0.70 5.25 -12.57
N ARG A 27 -0.55 5.95 -13.70
CA ARG A 27 -1.55 6.90 -14.18
C ARG A 27 -2.65 6.16 -14.93
N ASN A 28 -3.88 6.63 -14.82
CA ASN A 28 -5.04 6.01 -15.49
C ASN A 28 -5.16 4.51 -15.14
N PHE A 29 -4.83 4.15 -13.90
CA PHE A 29 -4.83 2.76 -13.44
C PHE A 29 -6.22 2.16 -13.46
N VAL A 30 -7.23 2.91 -13.01
CA VAL A 30 -8.63 2.50 -13.07
C VAL A 30 -9.46 3.50 -13.88
N ASP A 31 -10.49 3.00 -14.52
CA ASP A 31 -11.48 3.82 -15.21
C ASP A 31 -12.20 4.73 -14.22
N VAL A 32 -12.35 6.03 -14.56
CA VAL A 32 -12.94 7.02 -13.65
C VAL A 32 -14.41 6.71 -13.37
N ALA A 33 -15.18 6.22 -14.34
CA ALA A 33 -16.57 5.87 -14.10
C ALA A 33 -16.70 4.61 -13.21
N ALA A 34 -15.77 3.67 -13.31
CA ALA A 34 -15.68 2.55 -12.37
C ALA A 34 -15.30 3.02 -10.97
N LEU A 35 -14.37 3.99 -10.87
CA LEU A 35 -13.98 4.59 -9.60
C LEU A 35 -15.15 5.31 -8.91
N ASP A 36 -15.96 6.08 -9.68
CA ASP A 36 -17.15 6.75 -9.16
C ASP A 36 -18.16 5.73 -8.60
N ARG A 37 -18.39 4.62 -9.31
CA ARG A 37 -19.25 3.53 -8.79
C ARG A 37 -18.73 2.93 -7.49
N ALA A 38 -17.41 2.70 -7.41
CA ALA A 38 -16.76 2.19 -6.19
C ALA A 38 -16.86 3.20 -5.03
N TYR A 39 -16.76 4.49 -5.34
CA TYR A 39 -16.92 5.56 -4.35
C TYR A 39 -18.36 5.64 -3.82
N ASP A 40 -19.37 5.64 -4.68
CA ASP A 40 -20.78 5.59 -4.29
C ASP A 40 -21.09 4.36 -3.40
N MET A 41 -20.54 3.22 -3.75
CA MET A 41 -20.63 2.00 -2.96
C MET A 41 -20.00 2.18 -1.58
N THR A 42 -18.84 2.81 -1.53
CA THR A 42 -18.12 3.13 -0.28
C THR A 42 -18.94 4.05 0.63
N LEU A 43 -19.53 5.11 0.06
CA LEU A 43 -20.40 6.03 0.81
C LEU A 43 -21.63 5.33 1.39
N LYS A 44 -22.28 4.46 0.62
CA LYS A 44 -23.39 3.63 1.07
C LYS A 44 -23.00 2.67 2.20
N ALA A 45 -21.79 2.11 2.13
CA ALA A 45 -21.26 1.25 3.18
C ALA A 45 -20.98 2.04 4.46
N TYR A 46 -20.34 3.22 4.38
CA TYR A 46 -20.12 4.09 5.52
C TYR A 46 -21.41 4.56 6.21
N ALA A 47 -22.50 4.65 5.49
CA ALA A 47 -23.81 4.99 6.08
C ALA A 47 -24.42 3.84 6.92
N ARG A 48 -23.86 2.63 6.84
CA ARG A 48 -24.40 1.41 7.47
C ARG A 48 -23.43 0.70 8.41
N VAL A 49 -22.15 1.06 8.34
CA VAL A 49 -21.08 0.45 9.14
C VAL A 49 -20.48 1.51 10.05
N ASP A 50 -20.43 1.21 11.34
CA ASP A 50 -19.71 2.05 12.29
C ASP A 50 -18.23 1.65 12.29
N GLY A 51 -17.36 2.52 11.74
CA GLY A 51 -15.93 2.24 11.63
C GLY A 51 -15.17 3.22 10.77
N TYR A 52 -13.83 3.11 10.84
CA TYR A 52 -12.90 3.96 10.06
C TYR A 52 -12.57 3.37 8.70
N HIS A 53 -12.87 2.09 8.50
CA HIS A 53 -12.53 1.34 7.30
C HIS A 53 -13.74 0.56 6.80
N ILE A 54 -13.87 0.50 5.47
CA ILE A 54 -14.78 -0.42 4.82
C ILE A 54 -13.94 -1.58 4.28
N HIS A 55 -14.03 -2.73 4.94
CA HIS A 55 -13.36 -3.97 4.55
C HIS A 55 -14.23 -4.84 3.64
N PRO A 56 -13.65 -5.85 2.95
CA PRO A 56 -14.38 -6.81 2.14
C PRO A 56 -15.56 -7.46 2.85
N ASP A 57 -15.40 -7.80 4.13
CA ASP A 57 -16.46 -8.41 4.93
C ASP A 57 -17.69 -7.50 5.11
N HIS A 58 -17.46 -6.21 5.26
CA HIS A 58 -18.57 -5.24 5.31
C HIS A 58 -19.33 -5.21 3.99
N LEU A 59 -18.61 -5.18 2.85
CA LEU A 59 -19.25 -5.23 1.53
C LEU A 59 -20.06 -6.50 1.34
N ARG A 60 -19.50 -7.64 1.72
CA ARG A 60 -20.18 -8.95 1.64
C ARG A 60 -21.44 -9.00 2.50
N GLN A 61 -21.38 -8.51 3.75
CA GLN A 61 -22.55 -8.41 4.65
C GLN A 61 -23.64 -7.51 4.09
N LEU A 62 -23.27 -6.49 3.33
CA LEU A 62 -24.20 -5.56 2.68
C LEU A 62 -24.71 -6.05 1.31
N GLY A 63 -24.26 -7.22 0.84
CA GLY A 63 -24.58 -7.73 -0.50
C GLY A 63 -24.00 -6.90 -1.64
N MET A 64 -22.88 -6.21 -1.38
CA MET A 64 -22.19 -5.38 -2.37
C MET A 64 -21.06 -6.17 -3.04
N PRO A 65 -20.72 -5.85 -4.31
CA PRO A 65 -19.56 -6.46 -4.98
C PRO A 65 -18.26 -6.07 -4.28
N MET A 66 -17.19 -6.83 -4.52
CA MET A 66 -15.86 -6.47 -4.06
C MET A 66 -15.32 -5.31 -4.89
N TYR A 67 -14.44 -4.51 -4.32
CA TYR A 67 -13.79 -3.42 -5.05
C TYR A 67 -13.04 -3.90 -6.29
N SER A 68 -12.36 -5.05 -6.21
CA SER A 68 -11.69 -5.65 -7.36
C SER A 68 -12.64 -5.97 -8.50
N ASP A 69 -13.86 -6.41 -8.20
CA ASP A 69 -14.86 -6.76 -9.23
C ASP A 69 -15.38 -5.52 -9.98
N VAL A 70 -15.35 -4.36 -9.31
CA VAL A 70 -15.80 -3.08 -9.90
C VAL A 70 -14.70 -2.39 -10.68
N LEU A 71 -13.45 -2.51 -10.22
CA LEU A 71 -12.33 -1.68 -10.68
C LEU A 71 -11.36 -2.41 -11.61
N PHE A 72 -11.21 -3.73 -11.45
CA PHE A 72 -10.18 -4.47 -12.16
C PHE A 72 -10.74 -5.15 -13.41
N GLY A 73 -10.01 -5.00 -14.50
CA GLY A 73 -10.19 -5.75 -15.73
C GLY A 73 -9.02 -6.68 -16.00
N GLU A 74 -9.02 -7.33 -17.16
CA GLU A 74 -8.02 -8.35 -17.54
C GLU A 74 -6.58 -7.86 -17.42
N ARG A 75 -6.32 -6.59 -17.75
CA ARG A 75 -4.97 -6.00 -17.67
C ARG A 75 -4.42 -5.92 -16.24
N HIS A 76 -5.27 -5.63 -15.27
CA HIS A 76 -4.89 -5.62 -13.84
C HIS A 76 -4.52 -7.02 -13.37
N PHE A 77 -5.34 -8.02 -13.74
CA PHE A 77 -5.05 -9.41 -13.39
C PHE A 77 -3.83 -9.96 -14.14
N ALA A 78 -3.57 -9.50 -15.38
CA ALA A 78 -2.36 -9.83 -16.11
C ALA A 78 -1.11 -9.31 -15.39
N LEU A 79 -1.12 -8.05 -14.92
CA LEU A 79 -0.03 -7.49 -14.12
C LEU A 79 0.21 -8.29 -12.84
N LEU A 80 -0.86 -8.67 -12.13
CA LEU A 80 -0.74 -9.49 -10.91
C LEU A 80 -0.19 -10.89 -11.20
N ARG A 81 -0.67 -11.56 -12.25
CA ARG A 81 -0.15 -12.89 -12.66
C ARG A 81 1.34 -12.82 -12.97
N GLU A 82 1.77 -11.82 -13.72
CA GLU A 82 3.19 -11.65 -14.08
C GLU A 82 4.02 -11.31 -12.84
N LEU A 83 3.56 -10.39 -11.97
CA LEU A 83 4.25 -10.03 -10.74
C LEU A 83 4.46 -11.24 -9.82
N PHE A 84 3.45 -12.08 -9.66
CA PHE A 84 3.52 -13.27 -8.82
C PHE A 84 4.11 -14.49 -9.52
N GLY A 85 4.65 -14.35 -10.76
CA GLY A 85 5.29 -15.43 -11.50
C GLY A 85 4.34 -16.59 -11.83
N GLY A 86 3.06 -16.27 -12.11
CA GLY A 86 2.03 -17.25 -12.40
C GLY A 86 1.51 -18.02 -11.17
N ARG A 87 1.99 -17.71 -9.96
CA ARG A 87 1.47 -18.32 -8.72
C ARG A 87 0.07 -17.83 -8.39
N GLU A 88 -0.63 -18.62 -7.60
CA GLU A 88 -1.91 -18.22 -7.03
C GLU A 88 -1.75 -17.01 -6.11
N TYR A 89 -2.72 -16.13 -6.16
CA TYR A 89 -2.81 -14.97 -5.30
C TYR A 89 -4.26 -14.74 -4.89
N GLU A 90 -4.42 -14.07 -3.77
CA GLU A 90 -5.72 -13.77 -3.18
C GLU A 90 -5.81 -12.29 -2.81
N ILE A 91 -7.04 -11.79 -2.75
CA ILE A 91 -7.30 -10.48 -2.16
C ILE A 91 -7.18 -10.57 -0.64
N SER A 92 -6.41 -9.68 -0.05
CA SER A 92 -6.24 -9.65 1.41
C SER A 92 -7.50 -9.14 2.11
N ALA A 93 -7.81 -9.70 3.27
CA ALA A 93 -8.83 -9.19 4.16
C ALA A 93 -8.55 -7.75 4.65
N ASP A 94 -7.27 -7.30 4.58
CA ASP A 94 -6.86 -5.93 4.89
C ASP A 94 -7.09 -4.93 3.75
N THR A 95 -7.61 -5.38 2.60
CA THR A 95 -8.17 -4.48 1.58
C THR A 95 -9.24 -3.60 2.24
N CYS A 96 -9.15 -2.28 2.06
CA CYS A 96 -10.11 -1.39 2.69
C CYS A 96 -10.22 -0.03 2.00
N ALA A 97 -11.37 0.62 2.14
CA ALA A 97 -11.49 2.06 1.92
C ALA A 97 -11.29 2.80 3.23
N ARG A 98 -10.62 3.95 3.17
CA ARG A 98 -10.27 4.80 4.32
C ARG A 98 -10.62 6.26 4.09
N ARG A 99 -10.89 6.96 5.21
CA ARG A 99 -11.02 8.41 5.27
C ARG A 99 -9.90 8.98 6.13
N VAL A 100 -9.16 9.94 5.59
CA VAL A 100 -8.06 10.60 6.30
C VAL A 100 -8.28 12.11 6.30
N GLY A 101 -8.29 12.70 7.48
CA GLY A 101 -8.45 14.14 7.68
C GLY A 101 -7.33 14.71 8.55
N ARG A 102 -7.06 16.00 8.40
CA ARG A 102 -6.05 16.72 9.21
C ARG A 102 -6.45 16.84 10.68
N VAL A 103 -7.73 17.03 10.92
CA VAL A 103 -8.32 17.11 12.27
C VAL A 103 -9.24 15.92 12.41
N ARG A 104 -9.21 15.29 13.56
CA ARG A 104 -10.14 14.22 13.91
C ARG A 104 -11.57 14.81 13.92
N ALA A 105 -12.15 14.89 12.73
CA ALA A 105 -13.55 15.24 12.55
C ALA A 105 -14.42 14.02 12.78
N PRO A 106 -15.73 14.16 12.96
CA PRO A 106 -16.59 13.15 13.58
C PRO A 106 -16.46 11.76 12.99
N PRO A 107 -17.00 10.77 13.61
CA PRO A 107 -16.42 9.52 14.14
C PRO A 107 -15.64 8.63 13.17
N HIS A 108 -15.46 8.97 11.90
CA HIS A 108 -14.93 8.04 10.87
C HIS A 108 -13.61 8.49 10.20
N TRP A 109 -12.93 9.52 10.72
CA TRP A 109 -11.71 10.05 10.12
C TRP A 109 -10.46 9.61 10.88
N LEU A 110 -9.49 9.07 10.15
CA LEU A 110 -8.17 8.74 10.70
C LEU A 110 -7.25 9.97 10.64
N PRO A 111 -6.38 10.15 11.63
CA PRO A 111 -5.29 11.12 11.54
C PRO A 111 -4.27 10.68 10.48
N PRO A 112 -3.46 11.62 9.95
CA PRO A 112 -2.31 11.25 9.12
C PRO A 112 -1.41 10.24 9.83
N LEU A 113 -1.01 9.21 9.10
CA LEU A 113 -0.06 8.20 9.57
C LEU A 113 1.35 8.63 9.18
N GLY A 114 2.29 8.57 10.11
CA GLY A 114 3.70 8.80 9.85
C GLY A 114 4.37 7.62 9.13
N PRO A 115 5.72 7.57 9.07
CA PRO A 115 6.45 6.53 8.35
C PRO A 115 6.22 5.13 8.92
N HIS A 116 5.93 4.16 8.05
CA HIS A 116 5.71 2.77 8.44
C HIS A 116 5.89 1.81 7.27
N LEU A 117 5.95 0.52 7.62
CA LEU A 117 5.89 -0.62 6.71
C LEU A 117 4.62 -1.41 7.02
N ASP A 118 3.92 -1.89 6.01
CA ASP A 118 2.76 -2.80 6.20
C ASP A 118 3.19 -4.26 6.46
N ALA A 119 4.47 -4.57 6.39
CA ALA A 119 5.02 -5.93 6.56
C ALA A 119 4.71 -6.57 7.92
N PHE A 120 4.38 -5.77 8.93
CA PHE A 120 3.96 -6.28 10.24
C PHE A 120 2.60 -7.01 10.18
N VAL A 121 1.76 -6.73 9.18
CA VAL A 121 0.47 -7.42 8.99
C VAL A 121 0.68 -8.81 8.39
N HIS A 122 1.56 -8.90 7.37
CA HIS A 122 1.88 -10.16 6.67
C HIS A 122 3.39 -10.31 6.46
N PRO A 123 4.15 -10.56 7.52
CA PRO A 123 5.61 -10.53 7.44
C PRO A 123 6.22 -11.65 6.60
N SER A 124 5.55 -12.79 6.49
CA SER A 124 6.03 -13.97 5.75
C SER A 124 5.58 -14.05 4.31
N ARG A 125 4.74 -13.10 3.86
CA ARG A 125 4.15 -13.12 2.53
C ARG A 125 4.48 -11.83 1.79
N PHE A 126 4.68 -11.95 0.49
CA PHE A 126 4.77 -10.79 -0.37
C PHE A 126 3.36 -10.29 -0.69
N THR A 127 3.11 -9.04 -0.34
CA THR A 127 1.83 -8.37 -0.60
C THR A 127 2.06 -7.18 -1.51
N VAL A 128 1.28 -7.05 -2.57
CA VAL A 128 1.19 -5.82 -3.35
C VAL A 128 -0.07 -5.06 -2.96
N ASN A 129 0.05 -3.76 -2.81
CA ASN A 129 -1.02 -2.83 -2.49
C ASN A 129 -1.15 -1.81 -3.60
N PHE A 130 -2.34 -1.69 -4.20
CA PHE A 130 -2.70 -0.58 -5.06
C PHE A 130 -3.48 0.43 -4.23
N TRP A 131 -2.80 1.52 -3.90
CA TRP A 131 -3.38 2.64 -3.20
C TRP A 131 -4.03 3.59 -4.21
N VAL A 132 -5.36 3.69 -4.20
CA VAL A 132 -6.17 4.42 -5.19
C VAL A 132 -6.97 5.50 -4.47
N PRO A 133 -6.73 6.80 -4.71
CA PRO A 133 -7.57 7.86 -4.18
C PRO A 133 -8.86 7.99 -4.98
N PHE A 134 -9.96 8.29 -4.30
CA PHE A 134 -11.24 8.59 -4.95
C PHE A 134 -11.29 10.01 -5.54
N GLN A 135 -10.46 10.92 -5.03
CA GLN A 135 -10.39 12.31 -5.45
C GLN A 135 -8.95 12.79 -5.60
N GLU A 136 -8.76 13.98 -6.16
CA GLU A 136 -7.43 14.61 -6.20
C GLU A 136 -6.85 14.77 -4.80
N CYS A 137 -5.57 14.41 -4.65
CA CYS A 137 -4.85 14.53 -3.38
C CYS A 137 -3.33 14.69 -3.59
N GLY A 138 -2.63 15.02 -2.50
CA GLY A 138 -1.20 15.31 -2.53
C GLY A 138 -0.86 16.79 -2.71
N VAL A 139 -1.87 17.67 -2.91
CA VAL A 139 -1.71 19.13 -2.98
C VAL A 139 -2.57 19.79 -1.92
N ASP A 140 -3.90 19.81 -2.07
CA ASP A 140 -4.84 20.44 -1.12
C ASP A 140 -5.40 19.46 -0.09
N ALA A 141 -5.37 18.17 -0.41
CA ALA A 141 -5.75 17.06 0.45
C ALA A 141 -4.53 16.19 0.77
N PRO A 142 -4.48 15.55 1.95
CA PRO A 142 -3.38 14.65 2.28
C PRO A 142 -3.15 13.59 1.20
N GLY A 143 -1.90 13.43 0.78
CA GLY A 143 -1.47 12.44 -0.21
C GLY A 143 -0.75 11.26 0.43
N LEU A 144 0.08 10.61 -0.37
CA LEU A 144 0.98 9.55 0.04
C LEU A 144 2.42 10.00 -0.17
N GLY A 145 3.24 9.85 0.87
CA GLY A 145 4.69 9.98 0.80
C GLY A 145 5.31 8.58 0.75
N VAL A 146 6.18 8.31 -0.20
CA VAL A 146 6.81 7.00 -0.38
C VAL A 146 8.32 7.14 -0.50
N VAL A 147 9.05 6.21 0.09
CA VAL A 147 10.51 6.11 -0.07
C VAL A 147 10.80 5.30 -1.32
N ARG A 148 11.47 5.92 -2.28
CA ARG A 148 11.95 5.25 -3.50
C ARG A 148 13.31 4.65 -3.24
N ALA A 149 13.33 3.37 -2.95
CA ALA A 149 14.58 2.65 -2.71
C ALA A 149 14.42 1.18 -3.11
N PRO A 150 15.50 0.52 -3.52
CA PRO A 150 15.50 -0.92 -3.70
C PRO A 150 15.02 -1.63 -2.42
N PHE A 151 14.34 -2.76 -2.58
CA PHE A 151 13.91 -3.55 -1.42
C PHE A 151 15.05 -3.92 -0.48
N ALA A 152 16.25 -4.19 -1.01
CA ALA A 152 17.43 -4.47 -0.21
C ALA A 152 17.77 -3.32 0.76
N ASP A 153 17.69 -2.06 0.31
CA ASP A 153 17.95 -0.88 1.15
C ASP A 153 16.89 -0.75 2.25
N VAL A 154 15.62 -0.97 1.90
CA VAL A 154 14.50 -0.90 2.85
C VAL A 154 14.57 -2.03 3.86
N LEU A 155 14.84 -3.26 3.42
CA LEU A 155 15.02 -4.42 4.29
C LEU A 155 16.18 -4.23 5.26
N SER A 156 17.31 -3.71 4.76
CA SER A 156 18.46 -3.37 5.60
C SER A 156 18.13 -2.30 6.64
N PHE A 157 17.36 -1.28 6.28
CA PHE A 157 16.89 -0.27 7.22
C PHE A 157 15.93 -0.86 8.26
N ALA A 158 15.01 -1.71 7.83
CA ALA A 158 14.06 -2.40 8.70
C ALA A 158 14.71 -3.48 9.59
N GLY A 159 16.02 -3.67 9.49
CA GLY A 159 16.75 -4.66 10.29
C GLY A 159 16.50 -6.10 9.85
N TYR A 160 16.07 -6.30 8.61
CA TYR A 160 15.87 -7.64 8.05
C TYR A 160 17.23 -8.23 7.67
N GLN A 161 17.72 -9.21 8.42
CA GLN A 161 18.99 -9.88 8.15
C GLN A 161 18.76 -11.39 7.99
N ASN A 162 19.20 -11.95 6.84
CA ASN A 162 19.22 -13.39 6.56
C ASN A 162 17.89 -14.13 6.81
N GLY A 163 16.77 -13.50 6.49
CA GLY A 163 15.44 -14.07 6.73
C GLY A 163 15.01 -14.07 8.20
N ALA A 164 15.85 -13.66 9.12
CA ALA A 164 15.50 -13.47 10.52
C ALA A 164 15.07 -12.03 10.75
N LYS A 165 13.91 -11.84 11.32
CA LYS A 165 13.40 -10.51 11.65
C LYS A 165 14.07 -9.99 12.92
N VAL A 166 14.73 -8.85 12.81
CA VAL A 166 15.24 -8.14 13.98
C VAL A 166 14.09 -7.68 14.89
N TRP A 167 12.91 -7.50 14.30
CA TRP A 167 11.70 -7.06 15.02
C TRP A 167 10.82 -8.20 15.53
N GLY A 168 11.39 -9.38 15.70
CA GLY A 168 10.71 -10.56 16.23
C GLY A 168 9.61 -11.10 15.33
N ASP A 169 9.52 -12.42 15.23
CA ASP A 169 8.39 -13.05 14.56
C ASP A 169 7.14 -12.90 15.42
N PRO A 170 6.08 -12.28 14.92
CA PRO A 170 4.80 -12.36 15.57
C PRO A 170 4.35 -13.82 15.49
N GLU A 171 4.06 -14.46 16.62
CA GLU A 171 3.40 -15.75 16.61
C GLU A 171 2.01 -15.59 15.98
N PRO A 172 1.65 -16.36 14.94
CA PRO A 172 0.34 -16.29 14.36
C PRO A 172 -0.70 -16.77 15.37
N LYS A 173 -1.48 -15.85 15.91
CA LYS A 173 -2.66 -16.16 16.71
C LYS A 173 -3.91 -15.70 15.96
N GLY A 174 -4.55 -16.62 15.25
CA GLY A 174 -5.76 -16.32 14.49
C GLY A 174 -5.54 -15.43 13.27
N HIS A 175 -6.54 -14.63 12.89
CA HIS A 175 -6.48 -13.71 11.74
C HIS A 175 -5.70 -12.42 12.02
N TYR A 176 -5.36 -12.15 13.27
CA TYR A 176 -4.59 -10.98 13.69
C TYR A 176 -3.36 -11.45 14.48
N THR A 177 -2.21 -11.01 14.04
CA THR A 177 -0.96 -11.23 14.73
C THR A 177 -0.93 -10.33 15.98
N GLU A 178 -0.73 -10.91 17.17
CA GLU A 178 -0.41 -10.11 18.35
C GLU A 178 1.06 -9.64 18.24
N PHE A 179 1.21 -8.35 18.01
CA PHE A 179 2.53 -7.73 17.90
C PHE A 179 3.19 -7.56 19.27
N ARG A 180 4.51 -7.74 19.33
CA ARG A 180 5.25 -7.30 20.49
C ARG A 180 5.06 -5.80 20.73
N PRO A 181 5.17 -5.32 21.97
CA PRO A 181 4.97 -3.90 22.30
C PRO A 181 5.80 -2.95 21.44
N GLU A 182 7.04 -3.33 21.09
CA GLU A 182 7.95 -2.58 20.25
C GLU A 182 7.41 -2.42 18.82
N MET A 183 6.82 -3.46 18.27
CA MET A 183 6.20 -3.42 16.95
C MET A 183 4.91 -2.59 16.92
N LYS A 184 4.13 -2.59 18.03
CA LYS A 184 2.99 -1.69 18.18
C LYS A 184 3.42 -0.22 18.18
N ALA A 185 4.58 0.09 18.76
CA ALA A 185 5.14 1.43 18.75
C ALA A 185 5.54 1.88 17.34
N LEU A 186 6.18 0.99 16.58
CA LEU A 186 6.54 1.23 15.17
C LEU A 186 5.30 1.39 14.28
N HIS A 187 4.31 0.51 14.44
CA HIS A 187 3.06 0.60 13.69
C HIS A 187 2.30 1.91 13.95
N ARG A 188 2.40 2.46 15.15
CA ARG A 188 1.72 3.72 15.51
C ARG A 188 2.52 4.97 15.17
N ASN A 189 3.67 4.85 14.51
CA ASN A 189 4.51 5.97 14.09
C ASN A 189 4.89 6.91 15.24
N ARG A 190 5.24 6.37 16.36
CA ARG A 190 5.53 7.14 17.57
C ARG A 190 6.98 7.04 18.00
N ASP A 191 7.82 6.40 17.19
CA ASP A 191 9.26 6.38 17.43
C ASP A 191 9.92 7.54 16.67
N PRO A 192 10.26 8.65 17.38
CA PRO A 192 10.91 9.80 16.77
C PRO A 192 12.28 9.45 16.16
N ASP A 193 12.97 8.48 16.75
CA ASP A 193 14.32 8.09 16.31
C ASP A 193 14.25 7.35 14.97
N MET A 194 13.23 6.49 14.77
CA MET A 194 13.01 5.84 13.47
C MET A 194 12.66 6.86 12.38
N ILE A 195 11.85 7.86 12.71
CA ILE A 195 11.49 8.92 11.77
C ILE A 195 12.75 9.71 11.36
N ALA A 196 13.57 10.09 12.33
CA ALA A 196 14.83 10.81 12.08
C ALA A 196 15.80 9.98 11.23
N GLN A 197 16.00 8.71 11.57
CA GLN A 197 16.84 7.77 10.82
C GLN A 197 16.33 7.55 9.39
N MET A 198 15.02 7.45 9.20
CA MET A 198 14.43 7.35 7.88
C MET A 198 14.69 8.61 7.05
N GLN A 199 14.47 9.78 7.64
CA GLN A 199 14.72 11.05 6.97
C GLN A 199 16.19 11.21 6.61
N GLU A 200 17.12 10.85 7.48
CA GLU A 200 18.54 10.90 7.22
C GLU A 200 18.93 9.93 6.09
N ARG A 201 18.57 8.66 6.21
CA ARG A 201 18.98 7.60 5.27
C ARG A 201 18.38 7.76 3.88
N PHE A 202 17.13 8.21 3.80
CA PHE A 202 16.38 8.33 2.55
C PHE A 202 16.14 9.77 2.12
N SER A 203 16.91 10.72 2.64
CA SER A 203 16.84 12.12 2.21
C SER A 203 16.97 12.24 0.69
N GLY A 204 16.06 13.02 0.06
CA GLY A 204 15.98 13.15 -1.39
C GLY A 204 15.35 11.95 -2.13
N ARG A 205 15.04 10.85 -1.45
CA ARG A 205 14.35 9.70 -2.03
C ARG A 205 12.87 9.64 -1.69
N ILE A 206 12.38 10.51 -0.80
CA ILE A 206 10.95 10.59 -0.45
C ILE A 206 10.22 11.32 -1.56
N ALA A 207 9.26 10.66 -2.20
CA ALA A 207 8.39 11.25 -3.20
C ALA A 207 7.00 11.47 -2.64
N THR A 208 6.41 12.64 -2.94
CA THR A 208 5.05 13.03 -2.54
C THR A 208 4.26 13.45 -3.78
N PRO A 209 3.84 12.50 -4.61
CA PRO A 209 3.17 12.82 -5.87
C PRO A 209 1.78 13.41 -5.65
N ALA A 210 1.38 14.27 -6.59
CA ALA A 210 -0.01 14.62 -6.77
C ALA A 210 -0.72 13.49 -7.54
N PHE A 211 -1.92 13.13 -7.07
CA PHE A 211 -2.78 12.11 -7.68
C PHE A 211 -4.03 12.73 -8.26
N LYS A 212 -4.48 12.17 -9.36
CA LYS A 212 -5.80 12.43 -9.95
C LYS A 212 -6.70 11.21 -9.74
N PRO A 213 -8.03 11.35 -9.80
CA PRO A 213 -8.93 10.20 -9.89
C PRO A 213 -8.51 9.24 -10.99
N GLY A 214 -8.47 7.96 -10.69
CA GLY A 214 -8.00 6.94 -11.62
C GLY A 214 -6.51 6.57 -11.50
N ASP A 215 -5.69 7.38 -10.83
CA ASP A 215 -4.29 7.04 -10.55
C ASP A 215 -4.19 6.02 -9.42
N ALA A 216 -3.08 5.27 -9.39
CA ALA A 216 -2.73 4.40 -8.27
C ALA A 216 -1.25 4.48 -7.92
N MET A 217 -0.93 4.32 -6.65
CA MET A 217 0.41 3.97 -6.21
C MET A 217 0.48 2.46 -5.97
N MET A 218 1.31 1.77 -6.72
CA MET A 218 1.65 0.37 -6.48
C MET A 218 2.75 0.31 -5.42
N LEU A 219 2.47 -0.37 -4.32
CA LEU A 219 3.34 -0.53 -3.15
C LEU A 219 3.44 -2.01 -2.80
N SER A 220 4.43 -2.37 -1.98
CA SER A 220 4.42 -3.64 -1.27
C SER A 220 4.24 -3.41 0.24
N ASN A 221 3.98 -4.50 0.97
CA ASN A 221 4.05 -4.46 2.43
C ASN A 221 5.45 -4.07 2.97
N TRP A 222 6.49 -4.13 2.13
CA TRP A 222 7.87 -3.71 2.43
C TRP A 222 8.22 -2.30 1.92
N THR A 223 7.29 -1.58 1.36
CA THR A 223 7.50 -0.18 0.95
C THR A 223 7.39 0.74 2.17
N LEU A 224 8.45 1.49 2.47
CA LEU A 224 8.41 2.50 3.53
C LEU A 224 7.61 3.70 3.03
N HIS A 225 6.52 4.01 3.72
CA HIS A 225 5.59 5.05 3.30
C HIS A 225 4.92 5.76 4.48
N GLN A 226 4.27 6.88 4.20
CA GLN A 226 3.56 7.69 5.19
C GLN A 226 2.40 8.45 4.55
N THR A 227 1.51 9.00 5.36
CA THR A 227 0.61 10.03 4.87
C THR A 227 1.40 11.32 4.65
N HIS A 228 1.39 11.88 3.44
CA HIS A 228 1.89 13.21 3.18
C HIS A 228 0.81 14.23 3.52
N ALA A 229 1.03 15.00 4.56
CA ALA A 229 0.11 16.06 4.99
C ALA A 229 0.92 17.30 5.40
N THR A 230 0.56 18.45 4.84
CA THR A 230 1.15 19.74 5.21
C THR A 230 0.12 20.64 5.88
N PRO A 231 0.55 21.70 6.58
CA PRO A 231 -0.36 22.66 7.20
C PRO A 231 -1.35 23.31 6.24
N GLU A 232 -1.01 23.43 4.98
CA GLU A 232 -1.80 24.08 3.93
C GLU A 232 -2.90 23.16 3.38
N MET A 233 -2.79 21.85 3.55
CA MET A 233 -3.78 20.88 3.10
C MET A 233 -5.04 20.95 3.97
N VAL A 234 -6.08 21.58 3.46
CA VAL A 234 -7.33 21.84 4.19
C VAL A 234 -8.45 20.84 3.86
N LYS A 235 -8.31 20.11 2.75
CA LYS A 235 -9.28 19.11 2.33
C LYS A 235 -9.03 17.77 3.02
N THR A 236 -10.01 16.92 3.04
CA THR A 236 -9.91 15.53 3.47
C THR A 236 -9.59 14.63 2.28
N ARG A 237 -9.08 13.43 2.55
CA ARG A 237 -8.82 12.40 1.54
C ARG A 237 -9.63 11.15 1.83
N GLU A 238 -10.20 10.60 0.79
CA GLU A 238 -10.73 9.25 0.79
C GLU A 238 -9.97 8.41 -0.23
N ASN A 239 -9.54 7.24 0.17
CA ASN A 239 -8.78 6.32 -0.69
C ASN A 239 -9.18 4.88 -0.42
N MET A 240 -8.84 4.05 -1.38
CA MET A 240 -8.95 2.62 -1.27
C MET A 240 -7.57 1.98 -1.32
N GLU A 241 -7.39 0.89 -0.62
CA GLU A 241 -6.22 0.05 -0.59
C GLU A 241 -6.62 -1.36 -1.03
N LEU A 242 -6.23 -1.72 -2.24
CA LEU A 242 -6.47 -3.03 -2.83
C LEU A 242 -5.22 -3.89 -2.63
N ARG A 243 -5.27 -4.80 -1.67
CA ARG A 243 -4.14 -5.64 -1.30
C ARG A 243 -4.32 -7.05 -1.83
N PHE A 244 -3.30 -7.51 -2.54
CA PHE A 244 -3.19 -8.88 -3.05
C PHE A 244 -1.93 -9.52 -2.47
N TRP A 245 -2.03 -10.77 -2.08
CA TRP A 245 -0.89 -11.51 -1.56
C TRP A 245 -0.80 -12.90 -2.19
N SER A 246 0.41 -13.42 -2.23
CA SER A 246 0.73 -14.78 -2.65
C SER A 246 1.40 -15.53 -1.52
N VAL A 247 1.43 -16.86 -1.62
CA VAL A 247 2.23 -17.71 -0.73
C VAL A 247 3.73 -17.49 -0.90
N ALA A 248 4.16 -16.84 -2.00
CA ALA A 248 5.55 -16.49 -2.24
C ALA A 248 6.07 -15.48 -1.20
N SER A 249 7.30 -15.68 -0.74
CA SER A 249 8.04 -14.68 0.02
C SER A 249 8.56 -13.56 -0.89
N LEU A 250 8.98 -12.44 -0.30
CA LEU A 250 9.67 -11.39 -1.06
C LEU A 250 10.91 -11.94 -1.77
N GLN A 251 11.68 -12.83 -1.12
CA GLN A 251 12.87 -13.44 -1.72
C GLN A 251 12.53 -14.28 -2.95
N ASP A 252 11.40 -15.01 -2.94
CA ASP A 252 10.99 -15.79 -4.09
C ASP A 252 10.64 -14.89 -5.27
N ILE A 253 9.91 -13.81 -5.02
CA ILE A 253 9.58 -12.81 -6.05
C ILE A 253 10.85 -12.15 -6.61
N LEU A 254 11.76 -11.72 -5.75
CA LEU A 254 13.02 -11.11 -6.18
C LEU A 254 13.89 -12.07 -6.99
N ARG A 255 13.97 -13.36 -6.62
CA ARG A 255 14.73 -14.37 -7.37
C ARG A 255 14.16 -14.59 -8.77
N GLU A 256 12.85 -14.66 -8.91
CA GLU A 256 12.21 -14.87 -10.21
C GLU A 256 12.43 -13.70 -11.16
N HIS A 257 12.39 -12.49 -10.65
CA HIS A 257 12.62 -11.30 -11.46
C HIS A 257 14.10 -10.90 -11.61
N VAL A 258 15.04 -11.83 -11.33
CA VAL A 258 16.50 -11.69 -11.61
C VAL A 258 17.24 -10.73 -10.70
N MET A 259 16.60 -10.04 -9.78
CA MET A 259 17.28 -9.02 -8.97
C MET A 259 18.27 -9.57 -7.94
N LEU A 260 18.14 -10.84 -7.53
CA LEU A 260 19.10 -11.49 -6.62
C LEU A 260 20.27 -12.17 -7.33
N ARG A 261 20.21 -12.40 -8.65
CA ARG A 261 21.28 -13.09 -9.40
C ARG A 261 22.56 -12.26 -9.47
N ASP A 262 22.44 -10.92 -9.44
CA ASP A 262 23.58 -10.02 -9.63
C ASP A 262 24.18 -9.48 -8.32
N HIS A 263 23.55 -9.73 -7.17
CA HIS A 263 23.95 -9.12 -5.90
C HIS A 263 24.35 -10.12 -4.81
N GLY A 264 24.27 -11.42 -5.05
CA GLY A 264 24.77 -12.45 -4.10
C GLY A 264 24.08 -12.46 -2.73
N ILE A 265 22.79 -12.00 -2.67
CA ILE A 265 21.99 -11.97 -1.46
C ILE A 265 21.08 -13.20 -1.39
#